data_6506f962fb0fb5a7ac2d5a353a73e7eb
#
_entry.id   6506f962fb0fb5a7ac2d5a353a73e7eb
#
_cell.length_a   1.000
_cell.length_b   1.000
_cell.length_c   1.000
_cell.angle_alpha   90.00
_cell.angle_beta   90.00
_cell.angle_gamma   90.00
#
_symmetry.space_group_name_H-M   'P 1'
#
loop_
_entity.id
_entity.type
_entity.pdbx_description
1 polymer ?
#
loop_
_entity_poly.entity_id
_entity_poly.type
_entity_poly.pdbx_seq_one_letter_code
_entity_poly.pdbx_strand_id
1 'polypeptide(L)'
;MSWNFNDERPIYLQLIEQIQLRIVSGVYKVGGKLPSVREMASDASVNPNTMQKALTELERTGLVFSQRTSGRFITEDSNMIKVIRNGLAKEQIEKFLYNMEKIGYTKQETIQLVEIISKEMK
;
A
#
# COMPACT_ATOMS: atom_id res chain seq x y z
N MET A 1 5.19 2.24 10.81
CA MET A 1 4.06 2.66 9.95
C MET A 1 2.76 2.37 10.68
N SER A 2 2.00 3.38 10.99
CA SER A 2 0.75 3.22 11.75
C SER A 2 -0.44 2.94 10.82
N TRP A 3 -1.47 2.35 11.40
CA TRP A 3 -2.72 2.08 10.70
C TRP A 3 -3.66 3.27 10.88
N ASN A 4 -4.20 3.78 9.78
CA ASN A 4 -5.10 4.91 9.81
C ASN A 4 -6.30 4.63 8.92
N PHE A 5 -7.50 4.72 9.49
CA PHE A 5 -8.74 4.46 8.77
C PHE A 5 -9.67 5.67 8.85
N ASN A 6 -10.48 5.85 7.82
CA ASN A 6 -11.54 6.85 7.80
C ASN A 6 -12.89 6.17 7.54
N ASP A 7 -13.98 6.92 7.65
CA ASP A 7 -15.34 6.41 7.50
C ASP A 7 -15.88 6.50 6.07
N GLU A 8 -15.08 7.01 5.13
CA GLU A 8 -15.53 7.28 3.77
C GLU A 8 -15.64 6.05 2.90
N ARG A 9 -14.88 4.99 3.23
CA ARG A 9 -14.77 3.77 2.44
C ARG A 9 -14.77 2.55 3.36
N PRO A 10 -15.19 1.37 2.85
CA PRO A 10 -15.14 0.15 3.66
C PRO A 10 -13.75 -0.11 4.23
N ILE A 11 -13.71 -0.53 5.49
CA ILE A 11 -12.44 -0.78 6.19
C ILE A 11 -11.58 -1.82 5.48
N TYR A 12 -12.22 -2.88 4.95
CA TYR A 12 -11.44 -3.95 4.32
C TYR A 12 -10.69 -3.48 3.07
N LEU A 13 -11.24 -2.53 2.30
CA LEU A 13 -10.53 -1.94 1.16
C LEU A 13 -9.33 -1.12 1.60
N GLN A 14 -9.49 -0.37 2.67
CA GLN A 14 -8.40 0.41 3.25
C GLN A 14 -7.32 -0.50 3.81
N LEU A 15 -7.70 -1.65 4.39
CA LEU A 15 -6.75 -2.66 4.86
C LEU A 15 -5.92 -3.21 3.70
N ILE A 16 -6.56 -3.58 2.59
CA ILE A 16 -5.86 -4.09 1.40
C ILE A 16 -4.80 -3.08 0.96
N GLU A 17 -5.18 -1.82 0.84
CA GLU A 17 -4.27 -0.75 0.40
C GLU A 17 -3.10 -0.56 1.35
N GLN A 18 -3.37 -0.55 2.65
CA GLN A 18 -2.32 -0.33 3.66
C GLN A 18 -1.37 -1.53 3.77
N ILE A 19 -1.88 -2.74 3.59
CA ILE A 19 -1.04 -3.94 3.56
C ILE A 19 -0.17 -3.91 2.30
N GLN A 20 -0.74 -3.57 1.14
CA GLN A 20 0.03 -3.41 -0.10
C GLN A 20 1.17 -2.40 0.09
N LEU A 21 0.90 -1.27 0.71
CA LEU A 21 1.93 -0.26 0.98
C LEU A 21 3.06 -0.81 1.83
N ARG A 22 2.74 -1.60 2.84
CA ARG A 22 3.74 -2.23 3.70
C ARG A 22 4.60 -3.24 2.94
N ILE A 23 4.01 -3.93 1.99
CA ILE A 23 4.73 -4.89 1.15
C ILE A 23 5.66 -4.17 0.17
N VAL A 24 5.12 -3.20 -0.58
CA VAL A 24 5.91 -2.52 -1.62
C VAL A 24 6.98 -1.59 -1.04
N SER A 25 6.78 -1.12 0.19
CA SER A 25 7.76 -0.28 0.89
C SER A 25 8.81 -1.10 1.65
N GLY A 26 8.64 -2.42 1.74
CA GLY A 26 9.59 -3.30 2.41
C GLY A 26 9.38 -3.45 3.91
N VAL A 27 8.29 -2.92 4.47
CA VAL A 27 7.93 -3.15 5.87
C VAL A 27 7.68 -4.64 6.10
N TYR A 28 6.91 -5.26 5.19
CA TYR A 28 6.81 -6.72 5.11
C TYR A 28 7.75 -7.16 4.00
N LYS A 29 8.76 -7.93 4.33
CA LYS A 29 9.84 -8.27 3.42
C LYS A 29 9.45 -9.31 2.37
N VAL A 30 10.06 -9.23 1.21
CA VAL A 30 9.91 -10.21 0.12
C VAL A 30 10.17 -11.61 0.67
N GLY A 31 9.24 -12.54 0.45
CA GLY A 31 9.34 -13.90 0.94
C GLY A 31 9.17 -14.06 2.44
N GLY A 32 8.99 -12.96 3.16
CA GLY A 32 8.88 -12.98 4.62
C GLY A 32 7.51 -13.46 5.11
N LYS A 33 7.50 -13.95 6.32
CA LYS A 33 6.27 -14.42 6.96
C LYS A 33 5.48 -13.25 7.53
N LEU A 34 4.18 -13.22 7.27
CA LEU A 34 3.28 -12.26 7.87
C LEU A 34 2.95 -12.67 9.31
N PRO A 35 2.66 -11.70 10.18
CA PRO A 35 2.08 -12.01 11.48
C PRO A 35 0.74 -12.74 11.29
N SER A 36 0.24 -13.37 12.33
CA SER A 36 -1.06 -14.05 12.28
C SER A 36 -2.20 -13.03 12.03
N VAL A 37 -3.33 -13.52 11.53
CA VAL A 37 -4.54 -12.70 11.37
C VAL A 37 -4.90 -11.99 12.67
N ARG A 38 -4.83 -12.69 13.78
CA ARG A 38 -5.13 -12.14 15.11
C ARG A 38 -4.22 -10.99 15.48
N GLU A 39 -2.92 -11.18 15.28
CA GLU A 39 -1.94 -10.15 15.58
C GLU A 39 -2.15 -8.91 14.70
N MET A 40 -2.35 -9.13 13.41
CA MET A 40 -2.58 -8.03 12.47
C MET A 40 -3.87 -7.29 12.78
N ALA A 41 -4.94 -8.02 13.09
CA ALA A 41 -6.23 -7.43 13.44
C ALA A 41 -6.13 -6.60 14.73
N SER A 42 -5.41 -7.13 15.72
CA SER A 42 -5.17 -6.43 16.98
C SER A 42 -4.37 -5.15 16.74
N ASP A 43 -3.28 -5.22 15.98
CA ASP A 43 -2.45 -4.06 15.68
C ASP A 43 -3.21 -2.97 14.94
N ALA A 44 -4.08 -3.35 14.01
CA ALA A 44 -4.88 -2.41 13.21
C ALA A 44 -6.17 -1.99 13.92
N SER A 45 -6.51 -2.62 15.04
CA SER A 45 -7.76 -2.40 15.77
C SER A 45 -9.00 -2.65 14.90
N VAL A 46 -8.98 -3.74 14.15
CA VAL A 46 -10.09 -4.15 13.29
C VAL A 46 -10.56 -5.54 13.65
N ASN A 47 -11.76 -5.89 13.18
CA ASN A 47 -12.33 -7.21 13.35
C ASN A 47 -11.45 -8.25 12.64
N PRO A 48 -11.12 -9.39 13.30
CA PRO A 48 -10.33 -10.45 12.66
C PRO A 48 -10.95 -10.98 11.36
N ASN A 49 -12.28 -11.03 11.25
CA ASN A 49 -12.94 -11.45 10.01
C ASN A 49 -12.68 -10.47 8.87
N THR A 50 -12.64 -9.19 9.17
CA THR A 50 -12.32 -8.14 8.18
C THR A 50 -10.86 -8.26 7.73
N MET A 51 -9.96 -8.50 8.65
CA MET A 51 -8.55 -8.73 8.33
C MET A 51 -8.38 -9.98 7.47
N GLN A 52 -9.07 -11.07 7.83
CA GLN A 52 -9.06 -12.33 7.07
C GLN A 52 -9.50 -12.10 5.62
N LYS A 53 -10.58 -11.33 5.44
CA LYS A 53 -11.12 -11.00 4.12
C LYS A 53 -10.10 -10.23 3.27
N ALA A 54 -9.42 -9.26 3.87
CA ALA A 54 -8.40 -8.48 3.19
C ALA A 54 -7.21 -9.36 2.76
N LEU A 55 -6.75 -10.23 3.64
CA LEU A 55 -5.64 -11.13 3.35
C LEU A 55 -6.00 -12.15 2.27
N THR A 56 -7.24 -12.66 2.29
CA THR A 56 -7.74 -13.56 1.24
C THR A 56 -7.72 -12.89 -0.12
N GLU A 57 -8.10 -11.62 -0.19
CA GLU A 57 -8.05 -10.87 -1.45
C GLU A 57 -6.60 -10.70 -1.93
N LEU A 58 -5.67 -10.45 -1.03
CA LEU A 58 -4.25 -10.34 -1.39
C LEU A 58 -3.66 -11.69 -1.84
N GLU A 59 -4.17 -12.80 -1.32
CA GLU A 59 -3.81 -14.13 -1.81
C GLU A 59 -4.32 -14.35 -3.23
N ARG A 60 -5.54 -13.88 -3.51
CA ARG A 60 -6.14 -14.00 -4.84
C ARG A 60 -5.28 -13.28 -5.89
N THR A 61 -4.67 -12.16 -5.54
CA THR A 61 -3.82 -11.39 -6.46
C THR A 61 -2.41 -11.97 -6.59
N GLY A 62 -2.03 -12.90 -5.72
CA GLY A 62 -0.70 -13.52 -5.73
C GLY A 62 0.36 -12.76 -4.94
N LEU A 63 0.00 -11.65 -4.33
CA LEU A 63 0.95 -10.86 -3.54
C LEU A 63 1.30 -11.54 -2.21
N VAL A 64 0.36 -12.30 -1.68
CA VAL A 64 0.49 -13.10 -0.46
C VAL A 64 0.12 -14.53 -0.79
N PHE A 65 0.78 -15.49 -0.16
CA PHE A 65 0.41 -16.90 -0.32
C PHE A 65 0.40 -17.61 1.03
N SER A 66 -0.45 -18.64 1.13
CA SER A 66 -0.53 -19.47 2.33
C SER A 66 0.31 -20.72 2.16
N GLN A 67 1.03 -21.09 3.21
CA GLN A 67 1.62 -22.41 3.35
C GLN A 67 0.85 -23.17 4.43
N ARG A 68 0.48 -24.38 4.10
CA ARG A 68 -0.51 -25.20 4.81
C ARG A 68 -0.36 -25.24 6.34
N THR A 69 0.85 -25.34 6.85
CA THR A 69 1.10 -25.48 8.29
C THR A 69 1.93 -24.34 8.85
N SER A 70 2.38 -23.41 8.00
CA SER A 70 3.37 -22.40 8.36
C SER A 70 2.82 -20.96 8.39
N GLY A 71 1.63 -20.73 7.84
CA GLY A 71 1.00 -19.41 7.81
C GLY A 71 1.05 -18.74 6.45
N ARG A 72 0.99 -17.43 6.45
CA ARG A 72 1.00 -16.60 5.23
C ARG A 72 2.36 -15.93 5.02
N PHE A 73 2.75 -15.84 3.77
CA PHE A 73 4.05 -15.30 3.37
C PHE A 73 3.86 -14.30 2.23
N ILE A 74 4.76 -13.32 2.17
CA ILE A 74 4.83 -12.38 1.05
C ILE A 74 5.44 -13.10 -0.15
N THR A 75 4.95 -12.79 -1.35
CA THR A 75 5.51 -13.35 -2.58
C THR A 75 7.02 -13.16 -2.66
N GLU A 76 7.69 -14.10 -3.28
CA GLU A 76 9.12 -14.00 -3.58
C GLU A 76 9.36 -13.28 -4.91
N ASP A 77 8.31 -12.99 -5.65
CA ASP A 77 8.39 -12.33 -6.96
C ASP A 77 8.64 -10.83 -6.78
N SER A 78 9.92 -10.46 -6.69
CA SER A 78 10.35 -9.07 -6.54
C SER A 78 9.89 -8.20 -7.71
N ASN A 79 9.81 -8.77 -8.89
CA ASN A 79 9.37 -8.04 -10.08
C ASN A 79 7.89 -7.66 -9.99
N MET A 80 7.05 -8.57 -9.50
CA MET A 80 5.64 -8.29 -9.26
C MET A 80 5.47 -7.14 -8.26
N ILE A 81 6.22 -7.17 -7.18
CA ILE A 81 6.20 -6.11 -6.16
C ILE A 81 6.60 -4.77 -6.78
N LYS A 82 7.64 -4.76 -7.60
CA LYS A 82 8.12 -3.57 -8.29
C LYS A 82 7.07 -2.97 -9.23
N VAL A 83 6.38 -3.84 -9.99
CA VAL A 83 5.31 -3.40 -10.90
C VAL A 83 4.16 -2.76 -10.12
N ILE A 84 3.75 -3.37 -9.01
CA ILE A 84 2.68 -2.82 -8.15
C ILE A 84 3.13 -1.48 -7.55
N ARG A 85 4.36 -1.40 -7.06
CA ARG A 85 4.91 -0.16 -6.49
C ARG A 85 4.91 0.97 -7.51
N ASN A 86 5.33 0.69 -8.73
CA ASN A 86 5.34 1.67 -9.82
C ASN A 86 3.93 2.11 -10.19
N GLY A 87 2.97 1.18 -10.18
CA GLY A 87 1.56 1.51 -10.43
C GLY A 87 0.98 2.44 -9.37
N LEU A 88 1.28 2.17 -8.11
CA LEU A 88 0.85 3.03 -7.00
C LEU A 88 1.48 4.42 -7.09
N ALA A 89 2.76 4.49 -7.44
CA ALA A 89 3.45 5.76 -7.63
C ALA A 89 2.83 6.57 -8.77
N LYS A 90 2.53 5.89 -9.88
CA LYS A 90 1.89 6.53 -11.02
C LYS A 90 0.54 7.16 -10.64
N GLU A 91 -0.28 6.42 -9.90
CA GLU A 91 -1.58 6.92 -9.43
C GLU A 91 -1.42 8.17 -8.57
N GLN A 92 -0.45 8.17 -7.66
CA GLN A 92 -0.18 9.32 -6.79
C GLN A 92 0.24 10.53 -7.61
N ILE A 93 1.10 10.34 -8.59
CA ILE A 93 1.58 11.43 -9.44
C ILE A 93 0.45 11.99 -10.30
N GLU A 94 -0.37 11.13 -10.89
CA GLU A 94 -1.50 11.56 -11.70
C GLU A 94 -2.50 12.40 -10.88
N LYS A 95 -2.82 11.95 -9.67
CA LYS A 95 -3.68 12.69 -8.75
C LYS A 95 -3.09 14.05 -8.39
N PHE A 96 -1.80 14.06 -8.08
CA PHE A 96 -1.08 15.27 -7.71
C PHE A 96 -1.10 16.29 -8.86
N LEU A 97 -0.78 15.86 -10.07
CA LEU A 97 -0.78 16.73 -11.24
C LEU A 97 -2.18 17.27 -11.52
N TYR A 98 -3.20 16.44 -11.40
CA TYR A 98 -4.59 16.86 -11.57
C TYR A 98 -4.97 17.92 -10.56
N ASN A 99 -4.60 17.74 -9.29
CA ASN A 99 -4.89 18.70 -8.23
C ASN A 99 -4.15 20.02 -8.44
N MET A 100 -2.93 19.98 -8.96
CA MET A 100 -2.15 21.18 -9.27
C MET A 100 -2.78 21.97 -10.42
N GLU A 101 -3.32 21.27 -11.41
CA GLU A 101 -4.06 21.94 -12.51
C GLU A 101 -5.25 22.72 -11.98
N LYS A 102 -5.94 22.19 -10.97
CA LYS A 102 -7.07 22.89 -10.33
C LYS A 102 -6.65 24.18 -9.63
N ILE A 103 -5.42 24.25 -9.17
CA ILE A 103 -4.85 25.45 -8.55
C ILE A 103 -4.43 26.46 -9.61
N GLY A 104 -4.30 26.02 -10.86
CA GLY A 104 -3.89 26.88 -11.97
C GLY A 104 -2.50 26.63 -12.51
N TYR A 105 -1.83 25.59 -12.04
CA TYR A 105 -0.48 25.26 -12.51
C TYR A 105 -0.55 24.31 -13.70
N THR A 106 0.29 24.55 -14.70
CA THR A 106 0.51 23.58 -15.78
C THR A 106 1.37 22.45 -15.25
N LYS A 107 1.43 21.34 -15.98
CA LYS A 107 2.30 20.21 -15.62
C LYS A 107 3.75 20.63 -15.53
N GLN A 108 4.19 21.42 -16.50
CA GLN A 108 5.58 21.90 -16.55
C GLN A 108 5.91 22.81 -15.36
N GLU A 109 5.03 23.73 -15.05
CA GLU A 109 5.19 24.61 -13.88
C GLU A 109 5.23 23.80 -12.59
N THR A 110 4.39 22.77 -12.49
CA THR A 110 4.36 21.87 -11.34
C THR A 110 5.71 21.16 -11.18
N ILE A 111 6.26 20.63 -12.26
CA ILE A 111 7.56 19.94 -12.22
C ILE A 111 8.66 20.87 -11.73
N GLN A 112 8.68 22.10 -12.23
CA GLN A 112 9.66 23.11 -11.81
C GLN A 112 9.53 23.42 -10.32
N LEU A 113 8.30 23.60 -9.85
CA LEU A 113 8.04 23.88 -8.44
C LEU A 113 8.43 22.72 -7.54
N VAL A 114 8.17 21.48 -7.98
CA VAL A 114 8.57 20.27 -7.26
C VAL A 114 10.10 20.24 -7.07
N GLU A 115 10.85 20.58 -8.09
CA GLU A 115 12.32 20.62 -8.00
C GLU A 115 12.80 21.65 -6.96
N ILE A 116 12.20 22.83 -6.95
CA ILE A 116 12.53 23.87 -5.98
C ILE A 116 12.23 23.42 -4.56
N ILE A 117 11.01 22.94 -4.35
CA ILE A 117 10.55 22.51 -3.01
C ILE A 117 11.34 21.30 -2.51
N SER A 118 11.63 20.34 -3.40
CA SER A 118 12.38 19.16 -3.00
C SER A 118 13.80 19.47 -2.54
N LYS A 119 14.42 20.51 -3.07
CA LYS A 119 15.74 20.97 -2.64
C LYS A 119 15.69 21.66 -1.28
N GLU A 120 14.56 22.28 -0.94
CA GLU A 120 14.35 22.91 0.36
C GLU A 120 14.08 21.89 1.46
N MET A 121 13.55 20.75 1.10
CA MET A 121 13.27 19.65 2.03
C MET A 121 14.55 18.89 2.34
N LYS A 122 14.72 18.53 3.60
CA LYS A 122 15.88 17.75 4.05
C LYS A 122 15.54 16.32 4.37
#